data_317fd014288cacc734f7b2db7505c49c
#
_entry.id   317fd014288cacc734f7b2db7505c49c
#
_cell.length_a   1.000
_cell.length_b   1.000
_cell.length_c   1.000
_cell.angle_alpha   90.00
_cell.angle_beta   90.00
_cell.angle_gamma   90.00
#
_symmetry.space_group_name_H-M   'P 1'
#
loop_
_entity.id
_entity.type
_entity.pdbx_description
1 polymer ?
#
loop_
_entity_poly.entity_id
_entity_poly.type
_entity_poly.pdbx_seq_one_letter_code
_entity_poly.pdbx_strand_id
1 'polypeptide(L)'
;VKYTRSKVRKMLPPDFSYVIQELLHESDSPGSPKQSYFNGILNSIISIGRADAFIIAMSNVIQCLTIDRLHIIGDIFDRGPGPHFIFDTLAQYKMYDIQWGNHDILWMGAAAGNLASIANVIRVSARYDNLDVLEDGYGINLLPLARFAMEVYENSPCKPYPVSYTHLRAHETPEHL
;
A
#
# COMPACT_ATOMS: atom_id res chain seq x y z
N VAL A 1 0.64 -12.86 28.32
CA VAL A 1 -0.16 -12.49 27.13
C VAL A 1 0.01 -11.01 26.89
N LYS A 2 0.53 -10.60 25.73
CA LYS A 2 0.85 -9.20 25.40
C LYS A 2 -0.40 -8.30 25.33
N TYR A 3 -1.56 -8.89 25.02
CA TYR A 3 -2.82 -8.18 24.86
C TYR A 3 -3.91 -8.72 25.75
N THR A 4 -4.74 -7.83 26.30
CA THR A 4 -5.94 -8.23 27.04
C THR A 4 -7.01 -8.76 26.08
N ARG A 5 -7.88 -9.67 26.54
CA ARG A 5 -9.01 -10.21 25.76
C ARG A 5 -9.87 -9.08 25.16
N SER A 6 -10.09 -8.00 25.89
CA SER A 6 -10.84 -6.84 25.42
C SER A 6 -10.19 -6.16 24.21
N LYS A 7 -8.85 -6.05 24.19
CA LYS A 7 -8.12 -5.43 23.07
C LYS A 7 -8.19 -6.33 21.84
N VAL A 8 -7.99 -7.64 21.99
CA VAL A 8 -8.13 -8.60 20.89
C VAL A 8 -9.53 -8.54 20.28
N ARG A 9 -10.57 -8.58 21.13
CA ARG A 9 -11.97 -8.54 20.68
C ARG A 9 -12.30 -7.32 19.82
N LYS A 10 -11.72 -6.15 20.11
CA LYS A 10 -11.92 -4.93 19.32
C LYS A 10 -11.25 -4.94 17.94
N MET A 11 -10.28 -5.85 17.75
CA MET A 11 -9.53 -5.97 16.50
C MET A 11 -10.08 -7.07 15.58
N LEU A 12 -11.04 -7.86 16.08
CA LEU A 12 -11.64 -8.93 15.30
C LEU A 12 -12.56 -8.37 14.20
N PRO A 13 -12.48 -8.90 12.97
CA PRO A 13 -13.37 -8.51 11.89
C PRO A 13 -14.83 -8.88 12.25
N PRO A 14 -15.81 -7.98 12.01
CA PRO A 14 -17.20 -8.19 12.42
C PRO A 14 -17.80 -9.52 11.94
N ASP A 15 -17.53 -9.88 10.69
CA ASP A 15 -18.08 -11.09 10.03
C ASP A 15 -17.67 -12.40 10.70
N PHE A 16 -16.48 -12.44 11.29
CA PHE A 16 -15.89 -13.64 11.88
C PHE A 16 -15.62 -13.51 13.39
N SER A 17 -16.01 -12.40 14.00
CA SER A 17 -15.66 -12.10 15.39
C SER A 17 -16.10 -13.18 16.36
N TYR A 18 -17.32 -13.71 16.19
CA TYR A 18 -17.85 -14.77 17.03
C TYR A 18 -17.04 -16.07 16.87
N VAL A 19 -16.85 -16.51 15.62
CA VAL A 19 -16.11 -17.74 15.30
C VAL A 19 -14.67 -17.68 15.82
N ILE A 20 -13.98 -16.56 15.59
CA ILE A 20 -12.60 -16.37 16.06
C ILE A 20 -12.55 -16.37 17.60
N GLN A 21 -13.51 -15.74 18.27
CA GLN A 21 -13.59 -15.77 19.74
C GLN A 21 -13.75 -17.19 20.25
N GLU A 22 -14.65 -17.98 19.69
CA GLU A 22 -14.86 -19.38 20.05
C GLU A 22 -13.57 -20.19 19.89
N LEU A 23 -12.88 -20.05 18.76
CA LEU A 23 -11.62 -20.73 18.49
C LEU A 23 -10.47 -20.31 19.43
N LEU A 24 -10.46 -19.05 19.90
CA LEU A 24 -9.43 -18.53 20.81
C LEU A 24 -9.67 -18.86 22.29
N HIS A 25 -10.88 -19.23 22.66
CA HIS A 25 -11.22 -19.44 24.09
C HIS A 25 -10.88 -20.82 24.61
N GLU A 26 -10.45 -21.72 23.77
CA GLU A 26 -10.23 -23.10 24.15
C GLU A 26 -8.76 -23.49 24.07
N SER A 27 -8.24 -24.02 25.17
CA SER A 27 -6.89 -24.59 25.25
C SER A 27 -6.88 -26.04 24.76
N ASP A 28 -5.87 -26.36 23.99
CA ASP A 28 -5.64 -27.64 23.34
C ASP A 28 -5.52 -28.80 24.32
N SER A 29 -6.49 -29.71 24.28
CA SER A 29 -6.28 -31.08 24.73
C SER A 29 -6.59 -31.99 23.54
N PRO A 30 -5.58 -32.69 22.97
CA PRO A 30 -5.80 -33.62 21.86
C PRO A 30 -6.83 -34.67 22.23
N GLY A 31 -7.86 -34.87 21.40
CA GLY A 31 -8.87 -35.91 21.61
C GLY A 31 -10.11 -35.48 22.41
N SER A 32 -10.26 -34.20 22.72
CA SER A 32 -11.47 -33.74 23.44
C SER A 32 -12.70 -33.69 22.48
N PRO A 33 -13.95 -33.81 23.02
CA PRO A 33 -15.18 -33.60 22.26
C PRO A 33 -15.25 -32.27 21.52
N LYS A 34 -14.46 -31.30 21.94
CA LYS A 34 -14.31 -29.96 21.41
C LYS A 34 -13.60 -29.92 20.07
N GLN A 35 -12.67 -30.86 19.80
CA GLN A 35 -12.02 -30.99 18.49
C GLN A 35 -13.05 -31.25 17.37
N SER A 36 -14.04 -32.08 17.67
CA SER A 36 -15.14 -32.34 16.73
C SER A 36 -15.97 -31.09 16.48
N TYR A 37 -16.21 -30.27 17.51
CA TYR A 37 -16.91 -28.99 17.39
C TYR A 37 -16.13 -27.98 16.52
N PHE A 38 -14.84 -27.82 16.74
CA PHE A 38 -14.00 -26.94 15.91
C PHE A 38 -13.93 -27.39 14.46
N ASN A 39 -13.76 -28.70 14.24
CA ASN A 39 -13.81 -29.26 12.89
C ASN A 39 -15.17 -28.99 12.23
N GLY A 40 -16.26 -29.06 12.98
CA GLY A 40 -17.60 -28.69 12.52
C GLY A 40 -17.71 -27.25 12.06
N ILE A 41 -17.17 -26.30 12.84
CA ILE A 41 -17.13 -24.87 12.49
C ILE A 41 -16.32 -24.67 11.21
N LEU A 42 -15.09 -25.20 11.13
CA LEU A 42 -14.22 -25.05 9.97
C LEU A 42 -14.85 -25.67 8.70
N ASN A 43 -15.41 -26.88 8.82
CA ASN A 43 -16.12 -27.49 7.71
C ASN A 43 -17.33 -26.68 7.25
N SER A 44 -18.04 -26.02 8.15
CA SER A 44 -19.13 -25.12 7.81
C SER A 44 -18.64 -23.92 7.00
N ILE A 45 -17.53 -23.28 7.41
CA ILE A 45 -16.92 -22.16 6.69
C ILE A 45 -16.51 -22.58 5.28
N ILE A 46 -15.92 -23.78 5.13
CA ILE A 46 -15.51 -24.34 3.85
C ILE A 46 -16.75 -24.61 2.97
N SER A 47 -17.77 -25.25 3.52
CA SER A 47 -18.96 -25.65 2.76
C SER A 47 -19.76 -24.48 2.22
N ILE A 48 -19.76 -23.33 2.91
CA ILE A 48 -20.40 -22.09 2.45
C ILE A 48 -19.50 -21.23 1.55
N GLY A 49 -18.30 -21.72 1.16
CA GLY A 49 -17.38 -21.04 0.25
C GLY A 49 -16.70 -19.79 0.85
N ARG A 50 -16.60 -19.68 2.19
CA ARG A 50 -15.98 -18.52 2.86
C ARG A 50 -14.58 -18.79 3.43
N ALA A 51 -13.91 -19.86 3.02
CA ALA A 51 -12.60 -20.23 3.53
C ALA A 51 -11.55 -19.17 3.26
N ASP A 52 -11.46 -18.63 2.04
CA ASP A 52 -10.49 -17.60 1.67
C ASP A 52 -10.71 -16.32 2.47
N ALA A 53 -11.96 -15.87 2.59
CA ALA A 53 -12.31 -14.70 3.38
C ALA A 53 -11.91 -14.88 4.87
N PHE A 54 -12.09 -16.09 5.41
CA PHE A 54 -11.69 -16.41 6.78
C PHE A 54 -10.17 -16.40 6.96
N ILE A 55 -9.41 -16.97 6.01
CA ILE A 55 -7.94 -16.97 6.04
C ILE A 55 -7.41 -15.53 5.99
N ILE A 56 -7.94 -14.69 5.10
CA ILE A 56 -7.58 -13.28 5.00
C ILE A 56 -7.88 -12.56 6.33
N ALA A 57 -9.06 -12.77 6.90
CA ALA A 57 -9.45 -12.17 8.17
C ALA A 57 -8.51 -12.57 9.33
N MET A 58 -8.16 -13.85 9.41
CA MET A 58 -7.20 -14.37 10.41
C MET A 58 -5.80 -13.78 10.21
N SER A 59 -5.32 -13.71 8.96
CA SER A 59 -4.02 -13.12 8.64
C SER A 59 -3.95 -11.65 9.06
N ASN A 60 -4.98 -10.87 8.79
CA ASN A 60 -5.08 -9.48 9.20
C ASN A 60 -5.08 -9.34 10.74
N VAL A 61 -5.80 -10.19 11.46
CA VAL A 61 -5.78 -10.20 12.94
C VAL A 61 -4.38 -10.50 13.46
N ILE A 62 -3.69 -11.48 12.90
CA ILE A 62 -2.31 -11.83 13.28
C ILE A 62 -1.37 -10.65 13.05
N GLN A 63 -1.44 -10.01 11.89
CA GLN A 63 -0.65 -8.81 11.58
C GLN A 63 -0.92 -7.69 12.59
N CYS A 64 -2.18 -7.36 12.84
CA CYS A 64 -2.57 -6.33 13.79
C CYS A 64 -2.14 -6.63 15.24
N LEU A 65 -2.06 -7.91 15.63
CA LEU A 65 -1.61 -8.33 16.96
C LEU A 65 -0.09 -8.42 17.08
N THR A 66 0.62 -8.60 15.98
CA THR A 66 2.08 -8.75 15.93
C THR A 66 2.76 -7.39 15.80
N ILE A 67 2.19 -6.48 14.99
CA ILE A 67 2.75 -5.16 14.70
C ILE A 67 2.10 -4.13 15.63
N ASP A 68 2.86 -3.61 16.58
CA ASP A 68 2.38 -2.55 17.49
C ASP A 68 2.35 -1.19 16.81
N ARG A 69 3.36 -0.90 15.98
CA ARG A 69 3.49 0.35 15.23
C ARG A 69 4.32 0.10 13.97
N LEU A 70 3.87 0.66 12.86
CA LEU A 70 4.61 0.71 11.60
C LEU A 70 5.37 2.04 11.56
N HIS A 71 6.68 1.99 11.39
CA HIS A 71 7.53 3.16 11.20
C HIS A 71 8.08 3.16 9.77
N ILE A 72 7.75 4.20 9.01
CA ILE A 72 8.16 4.37 7.62
C ILE A 72 9.28 5.38 7.56
N ILE A 73 10.40 5.01 6.95
CA ILE A 73 11.63 5.82 6.93
C ILE A 73 11.69 6.83 5.79
N GLY A 74 10.60 7.05 5.08
CA GLY A 74 10.48 8.09 4.05
C GLY A 74 10.78 7.64 2.64
N ASP A 75 10.87 8.64 1.75
CA ASP A 75 11.04 8.51 0.30
C ASP A 75 9.98 7.63 -0.37
N ILE A 76 8.72 7.74 0.09
CA ILE A 76 7.58 7.08 -0.52
C ILE A 76 7.35 7.63 -1.94
N PHE A 77 7.59 8.93 -2.13
CA PHE A 77 7.50 9.62 -3.41
C PHE A 77 8.84 9.69 -4.16
N ASP A 78 9.73 8.74 -4.00
CA ASP A 78 10.95 8.72 -4.80
C ASP A 78 10.58 8.49 -6.28
N ARG A 79 11.24 7.72 -7.02
CA ARG A 79 11.09 7.56 -8.47
C ARG A 79 10.22 6.38 -8.89
N GLY A 80 9.64 5.69 -7.93
CA GLY A 80 8.78 4.52 -8.16
C GLY A 80 7.32 4.87 -8.42
N PRO A 81 6.56 3.98 -9.08
CA PRO A 81 5.13 4.14 -9.30
C PRO A 81 4.33 3.87 -8.01
N GLY A 82 3.10 4.38 -7.97
CA GLY A 82 2.09 3.97 -7.00
C GLY A 82 2.23 4.47 -5.55
N PRO A 83 2.86 5.63 -5.24
CA PRO A 83 2.91 6.14 -3.87
C PRO A 83 1.51 6.39 -3.29
N HIS A 84 0.53 6.73 -4.11
CA HIS A 84 -0.87 6.91 -3.70
C HIS A 84 -1.49 5.62 -3.16
N PHE A 85 -1.18 4.44 -3.73
CA PHE A 85 -1.65 3.15 -3.19
C PHE A 85 -1.04 2.85 -1.81
N ILE A 86 0.20 3.26 -1.58
CA ILE A 86 0.84 3.14 -0.26
C ILE A 86 0.07 3.97 0.76
N PHE A 87 -0.24 5.24 0.43
CA PHE A 87 -0.99 6.12 1.34
C PHE A 87 -2.42 5.63 1.57
N ASP A 88 -3.11 5.14 0.56
CA ASP A 88 -4.45 4.56 0.71
C ASP A 88 -4.42 3.33 1.64
N THR A 89 -3.38 2.52 1.53
CA THR A 89 -3.18 1.38 2.43
C THR A 89 -2.87 1.85 3.85
N LEU A 90 -1.99 2.84 4.01
CA LEU A 90 -1.64 3.41 5.32
C LEU A 90 -2.81 4.07 6.01
N ALA A 91 -3.72 4.70 5.27
CA ALA A 91 -4.93 5.30 5.82
C ALA A 91 -5.82 4.29 6.57
N GLN A 92 -5.71 3.01 6.24
CA GLN A 92 -6.40 1.92 6.95
C GLN A 92 -5.65 1.44 8.19
N TYR A 93 -4.37 1.78 8.35
CA TYR A 93 -3.55 1.45 9.50
C TYR A 93 -3.77 2.44 10.63
N LYS A 94 -3.97 1.93 11.86
CA LYS A 94 -4.29 2.78 13.02
C LYS A 94 -3.07 3.35 13.74
N MET A 95 -1.92 2.70 13.59
CA MET A 95 -0.71 3.01 14.36
C MET A 95 0.50 3.01 13.44
N TYR A 96 0.71 4.13 12.78
CA TYR A 96 1.91 4.36 11.98
C TYR A 96 2.45 5.77 12.20
N ASP A 97 3.71 5.95 11.89
CA ASP A 97 4.38 7.24 11.78
C ASP A 97 5.31 7.22 10.56
N ILE A 98 5.51 8.37 9.97
CA ILE A 98 6.31 8.56 8.77
C ILE A 98 7.42 9.56 9.09
N GLN A 99 8.66 9.17 8.84
CA GLN A 99 9.77 10.09 8.72
C GLN A 99 9.87 10.53 7.26
N TRP A 100 10.09 11.80 7.01
CA TRP A 100 10.11 12.33 5.65
C TRP A 100 11.46 12.15 4.98
N GLY A 101 11.46 11.62 3.76
CA GLY A 101 12.60 11.69 2.87
C GLY A 101 12.63 13.01 2.10
N ASN A 102 13.72 13.25 1.38
CA ASN A 102 13.87 14.48 0.59
C ASN A 102 12.85 14.58 -0.56
N HIS A 103 12.46 13.46 -1.17
CA HIS A 103 11.42 13.45 -2.18
C HIS A 103 10.04 13.74 -1.59
N ASP A 104 9.72 13.20 -0.42
CA ASP A 104 8.46 13.48 0.28
C ASP A 104 8.31 14.97 0.59
N ILE A 105 9.39 15.64 1.02
CA ILE A 105 9.38 17.10 1.29
C ILE A 105 9.09 17.89 0.02
N LEU A 106 9.61 17.48 -1.15
CA LEU A 106 9.30 18.13 -2.42
C LEU A 106 7.80 18.01 -2.76
N TRP A 107 7.22 16.83 -2.56
CA TRP A 107 5.80 16.62 -2.80
C TRP A 107 4.93 17.38 -1.79
N MET A 108 5.31 17.43 -0.51
CA MET A 108 4.64 18.26 0.49
C MET A 108 4.68 19.74 0.14
N GLY A 109 5.83 20.23 -0.33
CA GLY A 109 5.99 21.61 -0.80
C GLY A 109 5.13 21.89 -2.02
N ALA A 110 5.04 20.95 -2.95
CA ALA A 110 4.18 21.06 -4.14
C ALA A 110 2.69 21.10 -3.74
N ALA A 111 2.25 20.24 -2.85
CA ALA A 111 0.89 20.22 -2.31
C ALA A 111 0.55 21.52 -1.55
N ALA A 112 1.54 22.16 -0.92
CA ALA A 112 1.37 23.47 -0.29
C ALA A 112 1.40 24.66 -1.28
N GLY A 113 1.52 24.39 -2.59
CA GLY A 113 1.52 25.43 -3.63
C GLY A 113 2.87 26.10 -3.88
N ASN A 114 3.97 25.56 -3.41
CA ASN A 114 5.31 26.10 -3.69
C ASN A 114 5.69 25.80 -5.14
N LEU A 115 5.84 26.87 -5.96
CA LEU A 115 6.09 26.72 -7.39
C LEU A 115 7.41 26.01 -7.73
N ALA A 116 8.45 26.22 -6.93
CA ALA A 116 9.74 25.55 -7.15
C ALA A 116 9.62 24.04 -6.87
N SER A 117 8.87 23.65 -5.84
CA SER A 117 8.60 22.26 -5.53
C SER A 117 7.73 21.61 -6.61
N ILE A 118 6.68 22.28 -7.10
CA ILE A 118 5.84 21.82 -8.21
C ILE A 118 6.69 21.55 -9.45
N ALA A 119 7.53 22.52 -9.84
CA ALA A 119 8.40 22.37 -11.00
C ALA A 119 9.38 21.18 -10.85
N ASN A 120 9.92 20.98 -9.64
CA ASN A 120 10.81 19.86 -9.37
C ASN A 120 10.09 18.51 -9.38
N VAL A 121 8.89 18.41 -8.80
CA VAL A 121 8.07 17.19 -8.84
C VAL A 121 7.79 16.81 -10.29
N ILE A 122 7.28 17.74 -11.10
CA ILE A 122 6.98 17.48 -12.52
C ILE A 122 8.25 17.07 -13.28
N ARG A 123 9.37 17.79 -13.07
CA ARG A 123 10.64 17.48 -13.70
C ARG A 123 11.16 16.08 -13.36
N VAL A 124 11.06 15.69 -12.10
CA VAL A 124 11.50 14.37 -11.64
C VAL A 124 10.58 13.29 -12.20
N SER A 125 9.26 13.48 -12.12
CA SER A 125 8.28 12.53 -12.66
C SER A 125 8.44 12.33 -14.17
N ALA A 126 8.61 13.41 -14.93
CA ALA A 126 8.85 13.33 -16.37
C ALA A 126 10.19 12.63 -16.70
N ARG A 127 11.23 12.86 -15.89
CA ARG A 127 12.56 12.24 -16.11
C ARG A 127 12.54 10.73 -15.91
N TYR A 128 11.73 10.23 -15.01
CA TYR A 128 11.68 8.82 -14.64
C TYR A 128 10.43 8.10 -15.17
N ASP A 129 9.73 8.73 -16.11
CA ASP A 129 8.54 8.18 -16.77
C ASP A 129 7.45 7.79 -15.76
N ASN A 130 7.16 8.70 -14.83
CA ASN A 130 6.27 8.48 -13.70
C ASN A 130 5.21 9.59 -13.58
N LEU A 131 4.78 10.15 -14.73
CA LEU A 131 3.76 11.20 -14.78
C LEU A 131 2.36 10.68 -14.47
N ASP A 132 2.13 9.38 -14.64
CA ASP A 132 0.91 8.67 -14.30
C ASP A 132 0.54 8.82 -12.81
N VAL A 133 1.53 8.94 -11.94
CA VAL A 133 1.28 9.24 -10.52
C VAL A 133 0.54 10.58 -10.36
N LEU A 134 0.89 11.58 -11.15
CA LEU A 134 0.22 12.88 -11.13
C LEU A 134 -1.16 12.83 -11.80
N GLU A 135 -1.27 12.17 -12.95
CA GLU A 135 -2.49 12.13 -13.74
C GLU A 135 -3.50 11.14 -13.15
N ASP A 136 -3.14 9.87 -13.01
CA ASP A 136 -4.04 8.82 -12.54
C ASP A 136 -4.15 8.79 -11.02
N GLY A 137 -3.03 9.02 -10.31
CA GLY A 137 -3.00 8.98 -8.86
C GLY A 137 -3.67 10.17 -8.19
N TYR A 138 -3.47 11.37 -8.76
CA TYR A 138 -3.95 12.63 -8.15
C TYR A 138 -4.91 13.45 -9.05
N GLY A 139 -5.22 12.97 -10.25
CA GLY A 139 -6.15 13.63 -11.16
C GLY A 139 -5.64 14.96 -11.72
N ILE A 140 -4.33 15.16 -11.78
CA ILE A 140 -3.72 16.41 -12.26
C ILE A 140 -3.59 16.35 -13.79
N ASN A 141 -4.31 17.24 -14.48
CA ASN A 141 -4.26 17.29 -15.94
C ASN A 141 -2.97 17.95 -16.44
N LEU A 142 -2.07 17.17 -17.03
CA LEU A 142 -0.79 17.63 -17.58
C LEU A 142 -0.87 18.00 -19.08
N LEU A 143 -2.01 17.83 -19.73
CA LEU A 143 -2.18 18.17 -21.15
C LEU A 143 -1.81 19.62 -21.52
N PRO A 144 -2.14 20.66 -20.71
CA PRO A 144 -1.70 22.03 -21.00
C PRO A 144 -0.19 22.18 -20.99
N LEU A 145 0.51 21.49 -20.08
CA LEU A 145 1.97 21.48 -19.99
C LEU A 145 2.58 20.76 -21.22
N ALA A 146 2.03 19.63 -21.61
CA ALA A 146 2.48 18.90 -22.80
C ALA A 146 2.33 19.74 -24.07
N ARG A 147 1.20 20.41 -24.27
CA ARG A 147 0.98 21.32 -25.41
C ARG A 147 1.97 22.47 -25.41
N PHE A 148 2.17 23.13 -24.29
CA PHE A 148 3.16 24.20 -24.16
C PHE A 148 4.58 23.70 -24.51
N ALA A 149 4.95 22.53 -24.03
CA ALA A 149 6.26 21.94 -24.34
C ALA A 149 6.42 21.65 -25.86
N MET A 150 5.38 21.14 -26.50
CA MET A 150 5.40 20.89 -27.95
C MET A 150 5.53 22.19 -28.75
N GLU A 151 4.82 23.24 -28.37
CA GLU A 151 4.89 24.55 -29.04
C GLU A 151 6.26 25.23 -28.90
N VAL A 152 6.81 25.22 -27.68
CA VAL A 152 8.03 25.97 -27.36
C VAL A 152 9.30 25.20 -27.80
N TYR A 153 9.27 23.88 -27.74
CA TYR A 153 10.42 23.03 -28.00
C TYR A 153 10.32 22.18 -29.28
N GLU A 154 9.39 22.48 -30.17
CA GLU A 154 9.18 21.76 -31.44
C GLU A 154 10.47 21.55 -32.23
N ASN A 155 11.32 22.55 -32.29
CA ASN A 155 12.58 22.51 -33.03
C ASN A 155 13.82 22.28 -32.15
N SER A 156 13.62 21.95 -30.90
CA SER A 156 14.74 21.68 -29.99
C SER A 156 15.31 20.29 -30.21
N PRO A 157 16.64 20.15 -30.36
CA PRO A 157 17.25 18.83 -30.39
C PRO A 157 17.18 18.21 -28.99
N CYS A 158 16.00 17.66 -28.64
CA CYS A 158 15.79 16.97 -27.39
C CYS A 158 16.75 15.78 -27.31
N LYS A 159 17.85 15.93 -26.57
CA LYS A 159 18.68 14.79 -26.25
C LYS A 159 17.94 13.95 -25.20
N PRO A 160 17.75 12.64 -25.43
CA PRO A 160 17.17 11.80 -24.41
C PRO A 160 18.01 11.90 -23.14
N TYR A 161 17.35 12.14 -22.00
CA TYR A 161 18.04 12.05 -20.72
C TYR A 161 18.51 10.61 -20.54
N PRO A 162 19.77 10.39 -20.11
CA PRO A 162 20.21 9.05 -19.79
C PRO A 162 19.37 8.58 -18.59
N VAL A 163 18.35 7.79 -18.88
CA VAL A 163 17.61 7.05 -17.85
C VAL A 163 18.58 6.05 -17.26
N SER A 164 18.69 6.01 -15.94
CA SER A 164 19.55 5.02 -15.29
C SER A 164 19.15 3.61 -15.76
N TYR A 165 20.08 2.88 -16.33
CA TYR A 165 19.87 1.55 -16.92
C TYR A 165 19.23 0.54 -15.95
N THR A 166 19.34 0.79 -14.66
CA THR A 166 18.72 0.01 -13.59
C THR A 166 17.20 0.16 -13.51
N HIS A 167 16.63 1.28 -13.94
CA HIS A 167 15.19 1.49 -13.94
C HIS A 167 14.49 0.86 -15.15
N LEU A 168 15.11 0.88 -16.32
CA LEU A 168 14.58 0.21 -17.51
C LEU A 168 14.43 -1.31 -17.29
N ARG A 169 15.36 -1.93 -16.58
CA ARG A 169 15.28 -3.37 -16.27
C ARG A 169 14.20 -3.74 -15.24
N ALA A 170 13.78 -2.82 -14.39
CA ALA A 170 12.74 -3.08 -13.40
C ALA A 170 11.33 -3.12 -14.01
N HIS A 171 11.15 -2.53 -15.20
CA HIS A 171 9.89 -2.50 -15.93
C HIS A 171 9.85 -3.45 -17.15
N GLU A 172 10.97 -4.07 -17.51
CA GLU A 172 10.99 -5.13 -18.52
C GLU A 172 10.41 -6.40 -17.88
N THR A 173 9.15 -6.69 -18.20
CA THR A 173 8.57 -8.00 -17.90
C THR A 173 9.31 -9.07 -18.71
N PRO A 174 9.40 -10.33 -18.22
CA PRO A 174 10.07 -11.44 -18.95
C PRO A 174 9.54 -11.70 -20.35
N GLU A 175 8.45 -11.07 -20.74
CA GLU A 175 7.80 -11.21 -22.06
C GLU A 175 8.44 -10.35 -23.16
N HIS A 176 9.41 -9.49 -22.81
CA HIS A 176 10.13 -8.63 -23.75
C HIS A 176 11.63 -8.96 -23.89
N LEU A 177 12.04 -10.13 -23.39
CA LEU A 177 13.35 -10.74 -23.63
C LEU A 177 13.21 -11.90 -24.68
#